data_6d21aae494e36f2d1f4e776a95a41e8b
#
_entry.id   6d21aae494e36f2d1f4e776a95a41e8b
#
_cell.length_a   1.000
_cell.length_b   1.000
_cell.length_c   1.000
_cell.angle_alpha   90.00
_cell.angle_beta   90.00
_cell.angle_gamma   90.00
#
_symmetry.space_group_name_H-M   'P 1'
#
loop_
_entity.id
_entity.type
_entity.pdbx_description
1 polymer ?
#
loop_
_entity_poly.entity_id
_entity_poly.type
_entity_poly.pdbx_seq_one_letter_code
_entity_poly.pdbx_strand_id
1 'polypeptide(L)'
;MKYRSRSEIIAMILQAANKGATKTRIMYGAYLSYAQLKEYLEFLQGKDLLRYEEGTQLYRLTEKGLQFLRAFDQISEMVSVTNKPVPQTGSIAETS
;
A
#
# COMPACT_ATOMS: atom_id res chain seq x y z
N MET A 1 -5.20 -17.77 -8.19
CA MET A 1 -4.96 -16.35 -8.19
C MET A 1 -5.65 -15.66 -7.05
N LYS A 2 -4.96 -14.74 -6.44
CA LYS A 2 -5.52 -14.06 -5.31
C LYS A 2 -6.04 -12.72 -5.66
N TYR A 3 -7.20 -12.38 -5.17
CA TYR A 3 -7.70 -11.04 -5.31
C TYR A 3 -7.03 -10.15 -4.30
N ARG A 4 -6.70 -8.95 -4.72
CA ARG A 4 -6.23 -7.95 -3.81
C ARG A 4 -7.41 -7.10 -3.40
N SER A 5 -7.50 -6.78 -2.12
CA SER A 5 -8.54 -5.88 -1.67
C SER A 5 -8.20 -4.47 -2.14
N ARG A 6 -9.22 -3.60 -2.13
CA ARG A 6 -8.99 -2.22 -2.48
C ARG A 6 -7.95 -1.59 -1.57
N SER A 7 -8.01 -1.91 -0.28
CA SER A 7 -7.05 -1.37 0.67
C SER A 7 -5.63 -1.83 0.37
N GLU A 8 -5.48 -3.08 -0.04
CA GLU A 8 -4.17 -3.59 -0.41
C GLU A 8 -3.60 -2.87 -1.61
N ILE A 9 -4.44 -2.63 -2.61
CA ILE A 9 -3.99 -1.92 -3.80
C ILE A 9 -3.58 -0.50 -3.43
N ILE A 10 -4.38 0.17 -2.61
CA ILE A 10 -4.06 1.51 -2.16
C ILE A 10 -2.73 1.52 -1.42
N ALA A 11 -2.52 0.55 -0.53
CA ALA A 11 -1.26 0.47 0.20
C ALA A 11 -0.08 0.29 -0.74
N MET A 12 -0.25 -0.53 -1.77
CA MET A 12 0.84 -0.75 -2.73
C MET A 12 1.16 0.52 -3.49
N ILE A 13 0.13 1.29 -3.85
CA ILE A 13 0.35 2.56 -4.54
C ILE A 13 1.09 3.53 -3.63
N LEU A 14 0.65 3.63 -2.38
CA LEU A 14 1.27 4.56 -1.44
C LEU A 14 2.71 4.16 -1.14
N GLN A 15 2.97 2.87 -1.03
CA GLN A 15 4.34 2.41 -0.83
C GLN A 15 5.22 2.77 -2.01
N ALA A 16 4.71 2.60 -3.21
CA ALA A 16 5.48 2.94 -4.41
C ALA A 16 5.79 4.42 -4.46
N ALA A 17 4.89 5.26 -3.92
CA ALA A 17 5.06 6.71 -3.95
C ALA A 17 5.70 7.27 -2.69
N ASN A 18 6.12 6.41 -1.78
CA ASN A 18 6.63 6.86 -0.49
C ASN A 18 7.77 7.86 -0.60
N LYS A 19 8.67 7.63 -1.53
CA LYS A 19 9.80 8.55 -1.74
C LYS A 19 9.66 9.33 -3.03
N GLY A 20 8.44 9.39 -3.56
CA GLY A 20 8.20 10.03 -4.82
C GLY A 20 8.32 9.04 -5.97
N ALA A 21 7.32 9.00 -6.82
CA ALA A 21 7.35 8.07 -7.93
C ALA A 21 6.58 8.61 -9.12
N THR A 22 7.04 8.25 -10.31
CA THR A 22 6.32 8.60 -11.52
C THR A 22 5.09 7.72 -11.65
N LYS A 23 4.18 8.15 -12.50
CA LYS A 23 2.99 7.38 -12.80
C LYS A 23 3.33 5.95 -13.22
N THR A 24 4.30 5.82 -14.12
CA THR A 24 4.70 4.52 -14.62
C THR A 24 5.22 3.62 -13.52
N ARG A 25 6.04 4.19 -12.64
CA ARG A 25 6.61 3.41 -11.56
C ARG A 25 5.52 2.91 -10.61
N ILE A 26 4.53 3.76 -10.34
CA ILE A 26 3.41 3.34 -9.50
C ILE A 26 2.63 2.22 -10.17
N MET A 27 2.42 2.36 -11.47
CA MET A 27 1.67 1.36 -12.22
C MET A 27 2.31 -0.02 -12.09
N TYR A 28 3.61 -0.08 -12.29
CA TYR A 28 4.31 -1.35 -12.19
C TYR A 28 4.42 -1.83 -10.76
N GLY A 29 4.64 -0.91 -9.84
CA GLY A 29 4.77 -1.29 -8.43
C GLY A 29 3.49 -1.84 -7.84
N ALA A 30 2.36 -1.40 -8.32
CA ALA A 30 1.07 -1.86 -7.82
C ALA A 30 0.40 -2.85 -8.77
N TYR A 31 1.06 -3.20 -9.84
CA TYR A 31 0.55 -4.18 -10.82
C TYR A 31 -0.84 -3.78 -11.34
N LEU A 32 -0.94 -2.55 -11.83
CA LEU A 32 -2.21 -2.03 -12.33
C LEU A 32 -2.15 -1.79 -13.82
N SER A 33 -3.32 -1.89 -14.46
CA SER A 33 -3.45 -1.41 -15.82
C SER A 33 -3.48 0.12 -15.78
N TYR A 34 -3.31 0.73 -16.94
CA TYR A 34 -3.32 2.19 -17.01
C TYR A 34 -4.68 2.75 -16.55
N ALA A 35 -5.76 2.10 -16.96
CA ALA A 35 -7.09 2.56 -16.59
C ALA A 35 -7.31 2.48 -15.09
N GLN A 36 -6.86 1.39 -14.47
CA GLN A 36 -6.98 1.25 -13.03
C GLN A 36 -6.13 2.29 -12.31
N LEU A 37 -4.92 2.48 -12.79
CA LEU A 37 -4.03 3.47 -12.20
C LEU A 37 -4.68 4.84 -12.20
N LYS A 38 -5.25 5.22 -13.33
CA LYS A 38 -5.87 6.53 -13.45
C LYS A 38 -6.98 6.72 -12.43
N GLU A 39 -7.82 5.71 -12.28
CA GLU A 39 -8.91 5.77 -11.32
C GLU A 39 -8.40 5.90 -9.89
N TYR A 40 -7.40 5.10 -9.55
CA TYR A 40 -6.86 5.16 -8.19
C TYR A 40 -6.16 6.47 -7.91
N LEU A 41 -5.42 6.99 -8.89
CA LEU A 41 -4.74 8.27 -8.68
C LEU A 41 -5.73 9.39 -8.43
N GLU A 42 -6.82 9.41 -9.20
CA GLU A 42 -7.85 10.42 -8.98
C GLU A 42 -8.48 10.28 -7.61
N PHE A 43 -8.78 9.04 -7.22
CA PHE A 43 -9.39 8.78 -5.94
C PHE A 43 -8.47 9.22 -4.80
N LEU A 44 -7.21 8.83 -4.88
CA LEU A 44 -6.28 9.12 -3.79
C LEU A 44 -5.97 10.59 -3.66
N GLN A 45 -5.89 11.30 -4.78
CA GLN A 45 -5.71 12.74 -4.72
C GLN A 45 -6.95 13.41 -4.17
N GLY A 46 -8.12 12.92 -4.54
CA GLY A 46 -9.37 13.46 -4.02
C GLY A 46 -9.51 13.26 -2.53
N LYS A 47 -8.93 12.20 -1.99
CA LYS A 47 -8.96 11.94 -0.55
C LYS A 47 -7.77 12.53 0.17
N ASP A 48 -6.93 13.25 -0.52
CA ASP A 48 -5.76 13.90 0.05
C ASP A 48 -4.77 12.90 0.65
N LEU A 49 -4.68 11.74 0.03
CA LEU A 49 -3.71 10.74 0.44
C LEU A 49 -2.44 10.81 -0.40
N LEU A 50 -2.56 11.39 -1.57
CA LEU A 50 -1.48 11.46 -2.52
C LEU A 50 -1.54 12.82 -3.18
N ARG A 51 -0.38 13.38 -3.54
CA ARG A 51 -0.36 14.63 -4.27
C ARG A 51 0.63 14.52 -5.42
N TYR A 52 0.35 15.29 -6.45
CA TYR A 52 1.21 15.34 -7.63
C TYR A 52 2.06 16.59 -7.55
N GLU A 53 3.35 16.43 -7.73
CA GLU A 53 4.28 17.54 -7.68
C GLU A 53 4.70 17.88 -9.10
N GLU A 54 4.21 19.00 -9.60
CA GLU A 54 4.43 19.34 -11.00
C GLU A 54 5.90 19.55 -11.36
N GLY A 55 6.63 20.15 -10.48
CA GLY A 55 8.03 20.45 -10.77
C GLY A 55 8.87 19.23 -11.07
N THR A 56 8.62 18.16 -10.34
CA THR A 56 9.37 16.92 -10.51
C THR A 56 8.58 15.87 -11.27
N GLN A 57 7.28 16.11 -11.45
CA GLN A 57 6.38 15.14 -12.07
C GLN A 57 6.30 13.85 -11.27
N LEU A 58 6.42 13.97 -9.96
CA LEU A 58 6.34 12.82 -9.07
C LEU A 58 5.08 12.89 -8.23
N TYR A 59 4.56 11.71 -7.92
CA TYR A 59 3.50 11.60 -6.93
C TYR A 59 4.15 11.33 -5.60
N ARG A 60 3.63 11.99 -4.56
CA ARG A 60 4.20 11.86 -3.22
C ARG A 60 3.09 11.65 -2.22
N LEU A 61 3.43 11.01 -1.11
CA LEU A 61 2.47 10.85 -0.03
C LEU A 61 2.24 12.19 0.65
N THR A 62 1.00 12.38 1.07
CA THR A 62 0.69 13.45 2.00
C THR A 62 0.90 12.89 3.40
N GLU A 63 0.78 13.78 4.38
CA GLU A 63 0.81 13.34 5.77
C GLU A 63 -0.27 12.29 6.04
N LYS A 64 -1.45 12.55 5.49
CA LYS A 64 -2.58 11.64 5.66
C LYS A 64 -2.29 10.30 4.99
N GLY A 65 -1.65 10.34 3.82
CA GLY A 65 -1.28 9.10 3.14
C GLY A 65 -0.31 8.28 3.93
N LEU A 66 0.65 8.94 4.56
CA LEU A 66 1.61 8.25 5.40
C LEU A 66 0.93 7.61 6.61
N GLN A 67 -0.01 8.33 7.20
CA GLN A 67 -0.76 7.77 8.33
C GLN A 67 -1.55 6.54 7.91
N PHE A 68 -2.17 6.61 6.74
CA PHE A 68 -2.89 5.45 6.23
C PHE A 68 -1.97 4.25 6.06
N LEU A 69 -0.81 4.49 5.47
CA LEU A 69 0.13 3.41 5.21
C LEU A 69 0.60 2.77 6.50
N ARG A 70 0.89 3.58 7.50
CA ARG A 70 1.31 3.05 8.79
C ARG A 70 0.22 2.23 9.46
N ALA A 71 -1.01 2.74 9.40
CA ALA A 71 -2.13 2.02 9.98
C ALA A 71 -2.36 0.70 9.26
N PHE A 72 -2.24 0.72 7.94
CA PHE A 72 -2.42 -0.48 7.16
C PHE A 72 -1.35 -1.52 7.51
N ASP A 73 -0.11 -1.06 7.65
CA ASP A 73 0.98 -1.96 7.99
C ASP A 73 0.76 -2.61 9.36
N GLN A 74 0.28 -1.85 10.32
CA GLN A 74 -0.02 -2.38 11.63
C GLN A 74 -1.11 -3.42 11.60
N ILE A 75 -2.17 -3.13 10.88
CA ILE A 75 -3.28 -4.06 10.76
C ILE A 75 -2.84 -5.32 10.04
N SER A 76 -2.10 -5.16 8.97
CA SER A 76 -1.59 -6.30 8.22
C SER A 76 -0.71 -7.19 9.07
N GLU A 77 0.11 -6.59 9.89
CA GLU A 77 0.98 -7.33 10.76
C GLU A 77 0.20 -8.14 11.76
N MET A 78 -0.83 -7.54 12.33
CA MET A 78 -1.68 -8.24 13.28
C MET A 78 -2.38 -9.42 12.64
N VAL A 79 -2.90 -9.20 11.44
CA VAL A 79 -3.58 -10.27 10.72
C VAL A 79 -2.62 -11.37 10.34
N SER A 80 -1.43 -10.98 9.91
CA SER A 80 -0.42 -11.94 9.52
C SER A 80 -0.03 -12.84 10.68
N VAL A 81 0.16 -12.25 11.84
CA VAL A 81 0.49 -13.02 13.02
C VAL A 81 -0.63 -13.99 13.36
N THR A 82 -1.85 -13.53 13.20
CA THR A 82 -3.01 -14.37 13.50
C THR A 82 -3.12 -15.51 12.51
N ASN A 83 -2.81 -15.24 11.26
CA ASN A 83 -2.99 -16.24 10.20
C ASN A 83 -1.83 -17.16 10.02
N LYS A 84 -0.67 -16.79 10.50
CA LYS A 84 0.49 -17.61 10.32
C LYS A 84 0.42 -18.81 11.22
N PRO A 85 0.81 -19.95 10.73
CA PRO A 85 0.98 -21.07 11.62
C PRO A 85 2.00 -20.67 12.65
N VAL A 86 1.74 -21.00 13.86
CA VAL A 86 2.67 -20.68 14.90
C VAL A 86 3.97 -21.33 14.59
N PRO A 87 5.02 -20.58 14.58
CA PRO A 87 6.31 -21.20 14.36
C PRO A 87 6.45 -22.11 15.48
N GLN A 88 6.67 -23.16 15.14
CA GLN A 88 6.66 -24.01 16.10
C GLN A 88 7.89 -23.88 16.80
N THR A 89 7.90 -23.25 17.48
CA THR A 89 8.92 -22.88 18.03
C THR A 89 8.84 -23.34 19.15
N GLY A 90 8.30 -23.73 18.99
CA GLY A 90 8.02 -23.72 19.16
C GLY A 90 7.69 -23.72 19.86
N SER A 91 7.50 -24.19 20.05
CA SER A 91 6.88 -23.88 20.14
C SER A 91 6.43 -23.78 20.70
N ILE A 92 6.38 -24.18 21.02
CA ILE A 92 5.72 -23.84 21.04
C ILE A 92 5.31 -23.79 21.41
N ALA A 93 5.43 -24.24 21.81
CA ALA A 93 4.87 -23.95 21.56
C ALA A 93 4.42 -23.74 21.77
N GLU A 94 4.41 -23.90 21.74
CA GLU A 94 3.90 -23.47 21.34
C GLU A 94 3.37 -23.13 21.56
N THR A 95 3.32 -23.47 21.93
CA THR A 95 2.70 -22.94 21.71
C THR A 95 2.46 -22.43 21.55
N SER A 96 2.57 -22.54 21.49
CA SER A 96 2.35 -21.90 20.90
C SER A 96 2.21 -21.54 20.59
#